data_ab297a432d0b4bd1ecd0fc3f68eed2e2
#
_entry.id   ab297a432d0b4bd1ecd0fc3f68eed2e2
#
_cell.length_a   1.000
_cell.length_b   1.000
_cell.length_c   1.000
_cell.angle_alpha   90.00
_cell.angle_beta   90.00
_cell.angle_gamma   90.00
#
_symmetry.space_group_name_H-M   'P 1'
#
loop_
_entity.id
_entity.type
_entity.pdbx_description
1 polymer ?
#
loop_
_entity_poly.entity_id
_entity_poly.type
_entity_poly.pdbx_seq_one_letter_code
_entity_poly.pdbx_strand_id
1 'polypeptide(L)'
;MRRLLVAGAALALILLIAVALISTGLVGGGAVGATIREVFTGSAGRGGAATRPGGASAHSWTDAERGLIASLSIDRLPPLPPDPSNAVGDSPDAVALGHALFFDSGLSPDGSVACSTCHQPDRYFTDGKVLANVRDVDTPRHTPTIVGIAYSDWFYWDGRKDSQWAQALAPQEAAIEHGGTRTAHARYVLSRYSSEYEAVFGPAPDLSDTLRFPAEAAPVEDETALAAWVAMSEADRGAINRVFANIGKSIAAYSRRILPGRSRFDDYAAAALANDGTRMSELFSPQEAEGLRLFFGDGQCTDCHNGPLFTNGSFHNVGLPLPEGSKFDQGRSLGTLQVVEDVFNCLGKYSDADEEACVELRFIKIEGEELIGAFKVPGLRNVAETAPYMHNGTFADLDAVIRHYNHAPPAFPGHSDLVPLAFTEEQSAALIAFLLTLSAPADAPPELLLPPEGSE
;
A
#
# COMPACT_ATOMS: atom_id res chain seq x y z
N MET A 1 48.47 16.23 19.60
CA MET A 1 47.33 16.55 20.47
C MET A 1 46.21 17.35 19.81
N ARG A 2 46.46 18.28 18.87
CA ARG A 2 45.34 19.08 18.22
C ARG A 2 44.44 18.27 17.30
N ARG A 3 44.85 17.16 16.68
CA ARG A 3 44.00 16.34 15.78
C ARG A 3 43.05 15.40 16.50
N LEU A 4 43.30 15.03 17.74
CA LEU A 4 42.41 14.18 18.55
C LEU A 4 41.25 14.98 19.18
N LEU A 5 41.43 16.29 19.43
CA LEU A 5 40.38 17.14 19.96
C LEU A 5 39.32 17.53 18.92
N VAL A 6 39.69 17.62 17.63
CA VAL A 6 38.75 17.92 16.55
C VAL A 6 37.86 16.71 16.20
N ALA A 7 38.41 15.49 16.30
CA ALA A 7 37.63 14.26 16.06
C ALA A 7 36.58 14.01 17.19
N GLY A 8 36.93 14.33 18.45
CA GLY A 8 35.99 14.19 19.56
C GLY A 8 34.83 15.20 19.51
N ALA A 9 35.07 16.44 19.06
CA ALA A 9 34.04 17.46 18.91
C ALA A 9 33.06 17.15 17.76
N ALA A 10 33.57 16.58 16.64
CA ALA A 10 32.72 16.16 15.53
C ALA A 10 31.81 14.98 15.90
N LEU A 11 32.29 14.02 16.67
CA LEU A 11 31.52 12.87 17.12
C LEU A 11 30.41 13.28 18.11
N ALA A 12 30.71 14.22 19.02
CA ALA A 12 29.74 14.78 19.97
C ALA A 12 28.63 15.59 19.27
N LEU A 13 28.97 16.32 18.19
CA LEU A 13 28.01 17.08 17.41
C LEU A 13 27.08 16.16 16.58
N ILE A 14 27.61 15.07 16.03
CA ILE A 14 26.81 14.06 15.31
C ILE A 14 25.86 13.34 16.27
N LEU A 15 26.29 13.01 17.50
CA LEU A 15 25.40 12.43 18.52
C LEU A 15 24.31 13.39 18.97
N LEU A 16 24.59 14.69 19.11
CA LEU A 16 23.60 15.69 19.48
C LEU A 16 22.59 15.96 18.38
N ILE A 17 23.00 15.92 17.12
CA ILE A 17 22.10 16.04 15.96
C ILE A 17 21.21 14.78 15.86
N ALA A 18 21.75 13.58 16.08
CA ALA A 18 20.97 12.35 16.09
C ALA A 18 19.90 12.35 17.21
N VAL A 19 20.24 12.81 18.42
CA VAL A 19 19.28 12.92 19.54
C VAL A 19 18.21 13.98 19.26
N ALA A 20 18.55 15.09 18.61
CA ALA A 20 17.59 16.13 18.24
C ALA A 20 16.64 15.69 17.13
N LEU A 21 17.10 14.88 16.16
CA LEU A 21 16.28 14.32 15.09
C LEU A 21 15.32 13.23 15.58
N ILE A 22 15.71 12.46 16.60
CA ILE A 22 14.83 11.47 17.25
C ILE A 22 13.72 12.16 18.07
N SER A 23 14.00 13.30 18.69
CA SER A 23 13.01 14.05 19.48
C SER A 23 12.00 14.85 18.65
N THR A 24 12.24 15.05 17.35
CA THR A 24 11.38 15.81 16.44
C THR A 24 10.50 14.95 15.52
N GLY A 25 10.54 13.62 15.65
CA GLY A 25 9.70 12.72 14.85
C GLY A 25 10.06 12.63 13.36
N LEU A 26 11.24 13.10 12.98
CA LEU A 26 11.73 13.16 11.59
C LEU A 26 12.52 11.91 11.12
N VAL A 27 12.51 10.81 11.90
CA VAL A 27 13.18 9.57 11.50
C VAL A 27 12.16 8.44 11.40
N GLY A 28 12.03 7.89 10.20
CA GLY A 28 11.07 6.86 9.85
C GLY A 28 11.20 5.54 10.62
N GLY A 29 10.16 4.72 10.51
CA GLY A 29 9.81 3.54 11.31
C GLY A 29 10.86 2.46 11.62
N GLY A 30 12.07 2.53 11.08
CA GLY A 30 13.15 1.58 11.41
C GLY A 30 13.66 1.65 12.86
N ALA A 31 13.54 2.83 13.51
CA ALA A 31 13.97 3.00 14.90
C ALA A 31 12.98 2.41 15.93
N VAL A 32 11.71 2.29 15.57
CA VAL A 32 10.66 1.74 16.45
C VAL A 32 10.81 0.23 16.61
N GLY A 33 11.17 -0.48 15.54
CA GLY A 33 11.41 -1.93 15.58
C GLY A 33 12.55 -2.32 16.54
N ALA A 34 13.64 -1.55 16.54
CA ALA A 34 14.77 -1.80 17.43
C ALA A 34 14.41 -1.60 18.91
N THR A 35 13.59 -0.59 19.21
CA THR A 35 13.15 -0.29 20.60
C THR A 35 12.17 -1.35 21.12
N ILE A 36 11.30 -1.88 20.25
CA ILE A 36 10.38 -2.98 20.58
C ILE A 36 11.19 -4.24 20.95
N ARG A 37 12.24 -4.53 20.20
CA ARG A 37 13.08 -5.70 20.44
C ARG A 37 13.80 -5.64 21.82
N GLU A 38 14.28 -4.48 22.23
CA GLU A 38 14.94 -4.32 23.56
C GLU A 38 14.00 -4.50 24.75
N VAL A 39 12.71 -4.15 24.60
CA VAL A 39 11.73 -4.31 25.69
C VAL A 39 11.37 -5.79 25.91
N PHE A 40 11.43 -6.64 24.88
CA PHE A 40 11.05 -8.05 24.94
C PHE A 40 12.24 -9.03 24.97
N THR A 41 13.47 -8.63 24.60
CA THR A 41 14.66 -9.50 24.63
C THR A 41 15.39 -9.52 25.97
N GLY A 42 14.79 -9.06 27.04
CA GLY A 42 15.26 -9.30 28.42
C GLY A 42 15.31 -10.78 28.74
N SER A 43 16.40 -11.43 28.29
CA SER A 43 16.89 -12.76 28.69
C SER A 43 15.82 -13.86 28.93
N ALA A 44 15.24 -14.41 27.85
CA ALA A 44 14.67 -15.73 27.89
C ALA A 44 15.19 -16.53 26.70
N GLY A 45 15.85 -17.65 26.98
CA GLY A 45 16.31 -18.58 25.96
C GLY A 45 15.17 -19.09 25.11
N ARG A 46 15.45 -19.35 23.84
CA ARG A 46 14.53 -19.96 22.87
C ARG A 46 13.88 -21.21 23.48
N GLY A 47 12.54 -21.21 23.55
CA GLY A 47 11.75 -22.39 23.88
C GLY A 47 11.06 -22.35 25.22
N GLY A 48 9.91 -21.72 25.29
CA GLY A 48 8.97 -21.82 26.39
C GLY A 48 7.98 -20.67 26.33
N ALA A 49 6.72 -20.96 26.02
CA ALA A 49 5.63 -20.03 26.22
C ALA A 49 5.81 -19.40 27.60
N ALA A 50 5.86 -18.07 27.70
CA ALA A 50 5.85 -17.38 28.97
C ALA A 50 4.59 -17.80 29.73
N THR A 51 4.73 -18.77 30.63
CA THR A 51 3.63 -19.25 31.46
C THR A 51 3.19 -18.08 32.33
N ARG A 52 1.96 -17.61 32.13
CA ARG A 52 1.33 -16.62 33.00
C ARG A 52 1.50 -17.05 34.46
N PRO A 53 1.74 -16.11 35.40
CA PRO A 53 1.53 -16.37 36.80
C PRO A 53 0.10 -16.88 36.97
N GLY A 54 -0.09 -18.07 37.54
CA GLY A 54 -1.40 -18.71 37.66
C GLY A 54 -2.40 -17.73 38.30
N GLY A 55 -3.46 -17.39 37.55
CA GLY A 55 -4.55 -16.51 37.99
C GLY A 55 -4.66 -15.15 37.31
N ALA A 56 -3.72 -14.74 36.44
CA ALA A 56 -3.85 -13.46 35.72
C ALA A 56 -4.95 -13.54 34.62
N SER A 57 -5.80 -12.51 34.55
CA SER A 57 -6.83 -12.36 33.49
C SER A 57 -6.20 -12.36 32.09
N ALA A 58 -6.93 -12.88 31.10
CA ALA A 58 -6.53 -12.78 29.68
C ALA A 58 -6.24 -11.36 29.24
N HIS A 59 -6.91 -10.37 29.83
CA HIS A 59 -6.84 -8.95 29.56
C HIS A 59 -5.88 -8.20 30.50
N SER A 60 -4.98 -8.90 31.19
CA SER A 60 -3.96 -8.27 32.03
C SER A 60 -2.75 -7.85 31.19
N TRP A 61 -2.53 -6.56 31.05
CA TRP A 61 -1.46 -5.97 30.27
C TRP A 61 -0.55 -5.10 31.15
N THR A 62 0.74 -5.17 30.93
CA THR A 62 1.71 -4.21 31.49
C THR A 62 1.55 -2.83 30.83
N ASP A 63 2.13 -1.79 31.44
CA ASP A 63 2.10 -0.43 30.85
C ASP A 63 2.77 -0.40 29.46
N ALA A 64 3.85 -1.15 29.27
CA ALA A 64 4.53 -1.27 27.97
C ALA A 64 3.65 -1.94 26.90
N GLU A 65 2.99 -3.04 27.26
CA GLU A 65 2.05 -3.72 26.34
C GLU A 65 0.84 -2.83 26.01
N ARG A 66 0.28 -2.09 26.99
CA ARG A 66 -0.79 -1.12 26.71
C ARG A 66 -0.34 -0.02 25.76
N GLY A 67 0.88 0.48 25.93
CA GLY A 67 1.48 1.45 25.01
C GLY A 67 1.61 0.89 23.59
N LEU A 68 2.05 -0.37 23.47
CA LEU A 68 2.19 -1.05 22.19
C LEU A 68 0.82 -1.29 21.53
N ILE A 69 -0.16 -1.80 22.27
CA ILE A 69 -1.55 -2.00 21.79
C ILE A 69 -2.12 -0.66 21.30
N ALA A 70 -1.93 0.42 22.08
CA ALA A 70 -2.39 1.75 21.68
C ALA A 70 -1.70 2.27 20.40
N SER A 71 -0.44 1.91 20.16
CA SER A 71 0.29 2.32 18.94
C SER A 71 -0.25 1.70 17.67
N LEU A 72 -0.95 0.58 17.76
CA LEU A 72 -1.60 -0.11 16.64
C LEU A 72 -3.02 0.43 16.37
N SER A 73 -3.60 1.23 17.30
CA SER A 73 -4.94 1.78 17.14
C SER A 73 -5.01 2.84 16.05
N ILE A 74 -6.16 2.88 15.36
CA ILE A 74 -6.46 3.93 14.38
C ILE A 74 -6.44 5.33 15.01
N ASP A 75 -6.63 5.45 16.32
CA ASP A 75 -6.52 6.73 17.05
C ASP A 75 -5.11 7.34 16.97
N ARG A 76 -4.13 6.56 16.53
CA ARG A 76 -2.74 7.00 16.29
C ARG A 76 -2.43 7.25 14.82
N LEU A 77 -3.41 7.03 13.94
CA LEU A 77 -3.23 7.35 12.53
C LEU A 77 -3.03 8.87 12.39
N PRO A 78 -1.95 9.33 11.77
CA PRO A 78 -1.76 10.76 11.55
C PRO A 78 -2.85 11.31 10.62
N PRO A 79 -3.07 12.62 10.59
CA PRO A 79 -3.88 13.25 9.55
C PRO A 79 -3.43 12.78 8.16
N LEU A 80 -4.36 12.77 7.19
CA LEU A 80 -4.06 12.38 5.83
C LEU A 80 -2.83 13.14 5.32
N PRO A 81 -1.75 12.44 4.90
CA PRO A 81 -0.51 13.09 4.50
C PRO A 81 -0.74 13.95 3.24
N PRO A 82 -0.07 15.10 3.11
CA PRO A 82 -0.09 15.85 1.86
C PRO A 82 0.52 15.01 0.73
N ASP A 83 0.03 15.19 -0.48
CA ASP A 83 0.64 14.62 -1.69
C ASP A 83 1.33 15.76 -2.47
N PRO A 84 2.62 16.01 -2.28
CA PRO A 84 3.32 17.12 -2.95
C PRO A 84 3.36 16.91 -4.46
N SER A 85 3.27 15.68 -4.95
CA SER A 85 3.31 15.37 -6.38
C SER A 85 1.96 15.59 -7.09
N ASN A 86 0.89 15.87 -6.32
CA ASN A 86 -0.46 16.09 -6.81
C ASN A 86 -1.12 17.30 -6.12
N ALA A 87 -0.93 18.49 -6.67
CA ALA A 87 -1.45 19.74 -6.12
C ALA A 87 -2.98 19.78 -6.00
N VAL A 88 -3.71 18.92 -6.75
CA VAL A 88 -5.16 18.84 -6.71
C VAL A 88 -5.68 17.68 -5.86
N GLY A 89 -4.80 16.96 -5.16
CA GLY A 89 -5.14 15.76 -4.39
C GLY A 89 -6.24 15.95 -3.34
N ASP A 90 -6.43 17.17 -2.84
CA ASP A 90 -7.46 17.52 -1.85
C ASP A 90 -8.59 18.40 -2.42
N SER A 91 -8.58 18.70 -3.73
CA SER A 91 -9.63 19.48 -4.41
C SER A 91 -10.95 18.68 -4.48
N PRO A 92 -12.08 19.23 -4.02
CA PRO A 92 -13.39 18.58 -4.18
C PRO A 92 -13.75 18.28 -5.64
N ASP A 93 -13.40 19.19 -6.57
CA ASP A 93 -13.70 19.01 -7.99
C ASP A 93 -12.83 17.86 -8.57
N ALA A 94 -11.56 17.74 -8.15
CA ALA A 94 -10.70 16.62 -8.54
C ALA A 94 -11.19 15.29 -7.95
N VAL A 95 -11.71 15.29 -6.72
CA VAL A 95 -12.34 14.10 -6.11
C VAL A 95 -13.57 13.68 -6.93
N ALA A 96 -14.44 14.62 -7.31
CA ALA A 96 -15.64 14.33 -8.09
C ALA A 96 -15.30 13.78 -9.48
N LEU A 97 -14.34 14.39 -10.19
CA LEU A 97 -13.86 13.89 -11.47
C LEU A 97 -13.20 12.51 -11.32
N GLY A 98 -12.36 12.33 -10.32
CA GLY A 98 -11.70 11.04 -10.06
C GLY A 98 -12.68 9.93 -9.70
N HIS A 99 -13.74 10.25 -8.95
CA HIS A 99 -14.84 9.35 -8.65
C HIS A 99 -15.55 8.91 -9.94
N ALA A 100 -15.90 9.85 -10.82
CA ALA A 100 -16.51 9.53 -12.10
C ALA A 100 -15.60 8.61 -12.95
N LEU A 101 -14.32 8.93 -13.06
CA LEU A 101 -13.35 8.16 -13.83
C LEU A 101 -13.09 6.75 -13.26
N PHE A 102 -13.16 6.58 -11.94
CA PHE A 102 -12.94 5.28 -11.29
C PHE A 102 -14.03 4.26 -11.63
N PHE A 103 -15.25 4.70 -11.87
CA PHE A 103 -16.40 3.86 -12.22
C PHE A 103 -16.67 3.82 -13.73
N ASP A 104 -15.97 4.63 -14.53
CA ASP A 104 -16.25 4.75 -15.98
C ASP A 104 -15.54 3.66 -16.77
N SER A 105 -16.32 2.70 -17.28
CA SER A 105 -15.82 1.63 -18.16
C SER A 105 -15.46 2.14 -19.57
N GLY A 106 -15.92 3.33 -19.97
CA GLY A 106 -15.54 3.97 -21.23
C GLY A 106 -14.04 4.31 -21.33
N LEU A 107 -13.30 4.21 -20.23
CA LEU A 107 -11.84 4.27 -20.23
C LEU A 107 -11.20 3.00 -20.81
N SER A 108 -11.92 1.90 -21.01
CA SER A 108 -11.41 0.75 -21.77
C SER A 108 -11.94 0.78 -23.21
N PRO A 109 -11.17 0.33 -24.22
CA PRO A 109 -11.55 0.42 -25.63
C PRO A 109 -12.85 -0.29 -25.98
N ASP A 110 -13.20 -1.35 -25.25
CA ASP A 110 -14.41 -2.15 -25.44
C ASP A 110 -15.53 -1.83 -24.43
N GLY A 111 -15.31 -0.86 -23.54
CA GLY A 111 -16.27 -0.47 -22.51
C GLY A 111 -16.49 -1.52 -21.41
N SER A 112 -15.62 -2.52 -21.28
CA SER A 112 -15.82 -3.65 -20.34
C SER A 112 -15.12 -3.50 -18.99
N VAL A 113 -14.15 -2.59 -18.86
CA VAL A 113 -13.29 -2.48 -17.68
C VAL A 113 -13.27 -1.05 -17.14
N ALA A 114 -13.57 -0.93 -15.86
CA ALA A 114 -13.33 0.25 -15.04
C ALA A 114 -12.38 -0.11 -13.87
N CYS A 115 -11.88 0.87 -13.13
CA CYS A 115 -11.11 0.58 -11.91
C CYS A 115 -11.94 -0.23 -10.90
N SER A 116 -13.25 0.08 -10.81
CA SER A 116 -14.22 -0.62 -9.96
C SER A 116 -14.51 -2.07 -10.38
N THR A 117 -14.09 -2.50 -11.58
CA THR A 117 -14.21 -3.90 -12.01
C THR A 117 -13.36 -4.83 -11.11
N CYS A 118 -12.15 -4.38 -10.73
CA CYS A 118 -11.24 -5.10 -9.85
C CYS A 118 -11.27 -4.57 -8.42
N HIS A 119 -11.44 -3.26 -8.23
CA HIS A 119 -11.51 -2.64 -6.91
C HIS A 119 -12.97 -2.38 -6.51
N GLN A 120 -13.66 -3.45 -6.09
CA GLN A 120 -15.10 -3.44 -5.79
C GLN A 120 -15.35 -2.89 -4.37
N PRO A 121 -16.12 -1.80 -4.21
CA PRO A 121 -16.37 -1.20 -2.89
C PRO A 121 -17.02 -2.13 -1.87
N ASP A 122 -17.93 -3.00 -2.33
CA ASP A 122 -18.63 -4.01 -1.52
C ASP A 122 -17.76 -5.17 -1.08
N ARG A 123 -16.51 -5.24 -1.62
CA ARG A 123 -15.48 -6.22 -1.29
C ARG A 123 -14.20 -5.57 -0.75
N TYR A 124 -14.35 -4.49 -0.03
CA TYR A 124 -13.20 -3.73 0.50
C TYR A 124 -12.20 -3.35 -0.59
N PHE A 125 -12.69 -3.03 -1.79
CA PHE A 125 -11.90 -2.67 -2.97
C PHE A 125 -10.92 -3.75 -3.42
N THR A 126 -11.30 -5.03 -3.27
CA THR A 126 -10.70 -6.18 -3.94
C THR A 126 -11.73 -6.84 -4.87
N ASP A 127 -11.36 -7.87 -5.63
CA ASP A 127 -12.27 -8.64 -6.48
C ASP A 127 -12.57 -10.06 -5.93
N GLY A 128 -11.90 -10.44 -4.83
CA GLY A 128 -12.04 -11.76 -4.19
C GLY A 128 -11.55 -12.92 -5.04
N LYS A 129 -10.77 -12.67 -6.11
CA LYS A 129 -10.20 -13.69 -6.99
C LYS A 129 -8.73 -13.93 -6.65
N VAL A 130 -8.22 -15.11 -6.98
CA VAL A 130 -6.79 -15.41 -6.87
C VAL A 130 -5.97 -14.43 -7.69
N LEU A 131 -6.33 -14.29 -8.97
CA LEU A 131 -5.82 -13.28 -9.89
C LEU A 131 -7.01 -12.64 -10.58
N ALA A 132 -6.97 -11.32 -10.79
CA ALA A 132 -8.00 -10.67 -11.58
C ALA A 132 -7.96 -11.24 -13.01
N ASN A 133 -9.14 -11.54 -13.56
CA ASN A 133 -9.27 -12.04 -14.91
C ASN A 133 -10.01 -11.00 -15.76
N VAL A 134 -9.32 -10.52 -16.76
CA VAL A 134 -9.85 -9.54 -17.71
C VAL A 134 -9.73 -10.10 -19.12
N ARG A 135 -10.84 -10.17 -19.84
CA ARG A 135 -10.88 -10.69 -21.21
C ARG A 135 -10.23 -12.08 -21.35
N ASP A 136 -10.53 -12.99 -20.39
CA ASP A 136 -9.96 -14.33 -20.33
C ASP A 136 -8.42 -14.40 -20.13
N VAL A 137 -7.82 -13.31 -19.68
CA VAL A 137 -6.40 -13.24 -19.31
C VAL A 137 -6.26 -12.90 -17.83
N ASP A 138 -5.49 -13.71 -17.10
CA ASP A 138 -5.21 -13.46 -15.69
C ASP A 138 -4.11 -12.40 -15.54
N THR A 139 -4.32 -11.48 -14.59
CA THR A 139 -3.26 -10.57 -14.13
C THR A 139 -2.18 -11.36 -13.39
N PRO A 140 -0.92 -10.91 -13.35
CA PRO A 140 0.15 -11.66 -12.70
C PRO A 140 0.06 -11.67 -11.17
N ARG A 141 -0.76 -10.81 -10.59
CA ARG A 141 -0.85 -10.61 -9.14
C ARG A 141 -2.28 -10.38 -8.68
N HIS A 142 -2.53 -10.74 -7.43
CA HIS A 142 -3.79 -10.49 -6.73
C HIS A 142 -4.11 -8.99 -6.62
N THR A 143 -5.40 -8.63 -6.72
CA THR A 143 -5.90 -7.26 -6.59
C THR A 143 -5.82 -6.79 -5.13
N PRO A 144 -4.93 -5.85 -4.76
CA PRO A 144 -4.86 -5.33 -3.41
C PRO A 144 -6.00 -4.34 -3.13
N THR A 145 -6.42 -4.23 -1.87
CA THR A 145 -7.32 -3.16 -1.44
C THR A 145 -6.69 -1.78 -1.63
N ILE A 146 -7.52 -0.76 -1.89
CA ILE A 146 -7.12 0.65 -1.88
C ILE A 146 -7.53 1.37 -0.58
N VAL A 147 -8.15 0.69 0.37
CA VAL A 147 -8.51 1.29 1.67
C VAL A 147 -7.24 1.72 2.41
N GLY A 148 -7.14 3.02 2.70
CA GLY A 148 -5.98 3.61 3.36
C GLY A 148 -4.74 3.77 2.47
N ILE A 149 -4.88 3.61 1.16
CA ILE A 149 -3.76 3.67 0.20
C ILE A 149 -3.00 5.01 0.24
N ALA A 150 -3.64 6.09 0.67
CA ALA A 150 -3.05 7.42 0.80
C ALA A 150 -1.89 7.52 1.82
N TYR A 151 -1.74 6.53 2.68
CA TYR A 151 -0.65 6.44 3.65
C TYR A 151 0.53 5.59 3.15
N SER A 152 0.51 5.17 1.89
CA SER A 152 1.57 4.36 1.29
C SER A 152 2.56 5.23 0.52
N ASP A 153 3.86 5.01 0.75
CA ASP A 153 4.94 5.67 0.00
C ASP A 153 5.19 5.00 -1.36
N TRP A 154 4.82 3.70 -1.45
CA TRP A 154 5.03 2.87 -2.64
C TRP A 154 3.76 2.16 -3.04
N PHE A 155 3.51 2.06 -4.34
CA PHE A 155 2.29 1.50 -4.92
C PHE A 155 2.59 0.24 -5.73
N TYR A 156 1.58 -0.63 -5.87
CA TYR A 156 1.69 -2.02 -6.25
C TYR A 156 2.42 -2.90 -5.21
N TRP A 157 2.36 -4.20 -5.40
CA TRP A 157 3.03 -5.16 -4.53
C TRP A 157 4.56 -5.02 -4.55
N ASP A 158 5.12 -4.63 -5.70
CA ASP A 158 6.57 -4.46 -5.93
C ASP A 158 7.07 -3.03 -5.78
N GLY A 159 6.17 -2.09 -5.53
CA GLY A 159 6.52 -0.69 -5.36
C GLY A 159 7.06 -0.02 -6.63
N ARG A 160 6.61 -0.46 -7.80
CA ARG A 160 7.01 0.10 -9.11
C ARG A 160 6.43 1.49 -9.43
N LYS A 161 5.68 2.08 -8.50
CA LYS A 161 5.19 3.46 -8.55
C LYS A 161 5.39 4.13 -7.19
N ASP A 162 5.67 5.42 -7.21
CA ASP A 162 5.97 6.26 -6.03
C ASP A 162 4.85 7.25 -5.69
N SER A 163 3.74 7.22 -6.40
CA SER A 163 2.58 8.07 -6.16
C SER A 163 1.28 7.39 -6.58
N GLN A 164 0.17 7.73 -5.90
CA GLN A 164 -1.16 7.22 -6.25
C GLN A 164 -1.55 7.56 -7.69
N TRP A 165 -1.23 8.77 -8.14
CA TRP A 165 -1.60 9.21 -9.48
C TRP A 165 -0.80 8.48 -10.57
N ALA A 166 0.48 8.22 -10.36
CA ALA A 166 1.28 7.41 -11.29
C ALA A 166 0.79 5.95 -11.30
N GLN A 167 0.38 5.42 -10.14
CA GLN A 167 -0.22 4.08 -10.05
C GLN A 167 -1.49 3.98 -10.87
N ALA A 168 -2.40 4.96 -10.77
CA ALA A 168 -3.69 4.96 -11.47
C ALA A 168 -3.56 4.99 -13.01
N LEU A 169 -2.42 5.39 -13.55
CA LEU A 169 -2.16 5.44 -15.00
C LEU A 169 -1.78 4.09 -15.60
N ALA A 170 -1.00 3.28 -14.87
CA ALA A 170 -0.43 2.06 -15.44
C ALA A 170 -1.49 1.03 -15.87
N PRO A 171 -2.60 0.79 -15.13
CA PRO A 171 -3.65 -0.13 -15.56
C PRO A 171 -4.34 0.30 -16.86
N GLN A 172 -4.40 1.59 -17.13
CA GLN A 172 -5.10 2.12 -18.29
C GLN A 172 -4.42 1.73 -19.61
N GLU A 173 -3.08 1.65 -19.63
CA GLU A 173 -2.30 1.23 -20.80
C GLU A 173 -1.94 -0.28 -20.79
N ALA A 174 -2.13 -0.98 -19.67
CA ALA A 174 -1.84 -2.40 -19.56
C ALA A 174 -2.85 -3.22 -20.38
N ALA A 175 -2.37 -3.97 -21.39
CA ALA A 175 -3.19 -4.78 -22.29
C ALA A 175 -4.05 -5.82 -21.54
N ILE A 176 -3.56 -6.32 -20.41
CA ILE A 176 -4.24 -7.28 -19.54
C ILE A 176 -5.19 -6.64 -18.52
N GLU A 177 -5.34 -5.30 -18.53
CA GLU A 177 -6.25 -4.54 -17.66
C GLU A 177 -7.19 -3.69 -18.53
N HIS A 178 -7.07 -2.33 -18.58
CA HIS A 178 -7.93 -1.53 -19.47
C HIS A 178 -7.57 -1.69 -20.95
N GLY A 179 -6.29 -1.81 -21.27
CA GLY A 179 -5.82 -2.08 -22.63
C GLY A 179 -5.99 -0.90 -23.60
N GLY A 180 -6.09 0.32 -23.09
CA GLY A 180 -6.21 1.53 -23.90
C GLY A 180 -4.86 2.15 -24.26
N THR A 181 -4.91 3.33 -24.88
CA THR A 181 -3.76 4.16 -25.17
C THR A 181 -3.91 5.52 -24.50
N ARG A 182 -2.80 6.13 -24.08
CA ARG A 182 -2.90 7.44 -23.39
C ARG A 182 -3.53 8.53 -24.24
N THR A 183 -3.36 8.48 -25.58
CA THR A 183 -4.02 9.43 -26.49
C THR A 183 -5.52 9.20 -26.54
N ALA A 184 -5.99 7.94 -26.60
CA ALA A 184 -7.41 7.63 -26.54
C ALA A 184 -8.02 8.08 -25.20
N HIS A 185 -7.36 7.79 -24.07
CA HIS A 185 -7.82 8.23 -22.74
C HIS A 185 -7.90 9.75 -22.64
N ALA A 186 -6.86 10.47 -23.07
CA ALA A 186 -6.85 11.93 -23.03
C ALA A 186 -8.00 12.51 -23.86
N ARG A 187 -8.22 12.00 -25.06
CA ARG A 187 -9.33 12.44 -25.94
C ARG A 187 -10.68 12.09 -25.39
N TYR A 188 -10.84 10.88 -24.84
CA TYR A 188 -12.10 10.44 -24.22
C TYR A 188 -12.47 11.37 -23.06
N VAL A 189 -11.56 11.60 -22.12
CA VAL A 189 -11.83 12.43 -20.94
C VAL A 189 -12.14 13.88 -21.35
N LEU A 190 -11.39 14.47 -22.28
CA LEU A 190 -11.69 15.83 -22.75
C LEU A 190 -12.99 15.93 -23.57
N SER A 191 -13.46 14.84 -24.17
CA SER A 191 -14.75 14.83 -24.87
C SER A 191 -15.94 14.63 -23.93
N ARG A 192 -15.77 13.82 -22.88
CA ARG A 192 -16.85 13.37 -21.98
C ARG A 192 -16.97 14.23 -20.73
N TYR A 193 -15.83 14.73 -20.20
CA TYR A 193 -15.69 15.43 -18.93
C TYR A 193 -14.98 16.79 -19.09
N SER A 194 -15.18 17.48 -20.21
CA SER A 194 -14.51 18.75 -20.54
C SER A 194 -14.65 19.79 -19.44
N SER A 195 -15.88 20.03 -18.97
CA SER A 195 -16.19 21.03 -17.94
C SER A 195 -15.58 20.69 -16.59
N GLU A 196 -15.65 19.43 -16.19
CA GLU A 196 -15.10 18.92 -14.94
C GLU A 196 -13.58 18.96 -14.96
N TYR A 197 -12.98 18.59 -16.09
CA TYR A 197 -11.53 18.68 -16.28
C TYR A 197 -11.05 20.13 -16.19
N GLU A 198 -11.72 21.07 -16.89
CA GLU A 198 -11.33 22.47 -16.91
C GLU A 198 -11.54 23.17 -15.56
N ALA A 199 -12.52 22.73 -14.78
CA ALA A 199 -12.74 23.22 -13.41
C ALA A 199 -11.56 22.90 -12.50
N VAL A 200 -10.89 21.75 -12.71
CA VAL A 200 -9.74 21.30 -11.91
C VAL A 200 -8.42 21.83 -12.43
N PHE A 201 -8.19 21.74 -13.74
CA PHE A 201 -6.86 21.91 -14.36
C PHE A 201 -6.75 23.16 -15.24
N GLY A 202 -7.84 23.92 -15.38
CA GLY A 202 -7.89 25.05 -16.32
C GLY A 202 -8.08 24.61 -17.78
N PRO A 203 -7.91 25.52 -18.75
CA PRO A 203 -8.24 25.26 -20.16
C PRO A 203 -7.57 24.00 -20.72
N ALA A 204 -8.37 23.12 -21.31
CA ALA A 204 -7.91 21.90 -21.93
C ALA A 204 -7.20 22.17 -23.27
N PRO A 205 -6.20 21.37 -23.66
CA PRO A 205 -5.65 21.42 -25.01
C PRO A 205 -6.67 20.92 -26.03
N ASP A 206 -6.67 21.52 -27.24
CA ASP A 206 -7.47 20.99 -28.35
C ASP A 206 -6.79 19.75 -28.96
N LEU A 207 -7.40 18.59 -28.70
CA LEU A 207 -6.99 17.29 -29.23
C LEU A 207 -7.89 16.79 -30.39
N SER A 208 -8.67 17.66 -31.03
CA SER A 208 -9.62 17.29 -32.07
C SER A 208 -8.95 16.86 -33.39
N ASP A 209 -7.74 17.35 -33.68
CA ASP A 209 -6.97 16.95 -34.85
C ASP A 209 -6.47 15.51 -34.74
N THR A 210 -7.16 14.58 -35.40
CA THR A 210 -6.85 13.16 -35.35
C THR A 210 -5.57 12.76 -36.08
N LEU A 211 -5.03 13.64 -36.93
CA LEU A 211 -3.74 13.39 -37.59
C LEU A 211 -2.57 13.76 -36.65
N ARG A 212 -2.76 14.79 -35.84
CA ARG A 212 -1.78 15.16 -34.81
C ARG A 212 -1.88 14.27 -33.56
N PHE A 213 -3.09 13.84 -33.20
CA PHE A 213 -3.40 13.10 -31.98
C PHE A 213 -4.14 11.79 -32.33
N PRO A 214 -3.48 10.83 -33.02
CA PRO A 214 -4.12 9.56 -33.39
C PRO A 214 -4.48 8.77 -32.13
N ALA A 215 -5.72 8.26 -32.10
CA ALA A 215 -6.27 7.60 -30.90
C ALA A 215 -5.44 6.37 -30.47
N GLU A 216 -4.83 5.65 -31.42
CA GLU A 216 -3.99 4.48 -31.16
C GLU A 216 -2.61 4.80 -30.56
N ALA A 217 -2.19 6.07 -30.51
CA ALA A 217 -0.83 6.42 -30.14
C ALA A 217 -0.57 6.27 -28.62
N ALA A 218 0.41 5.45 -28.25
CA ALA A 218 0.92 5.27 -26.89
C ALA A 218 2.33 4.65 -26.91
N PRO A 219 3.17 4.90 -25.90
CA PRO A 219 4.48 4.24 -25.75
C PRO A 219 4.31 2.87 -25.04
N VAL A 220 3.57 1.97 -25.65
CA VAL A 220 3.28 0.60 -25.17
C VAL A 220 3.97 -0.43 -26.05
N GLU A 221 3.91 -1.73 -25.68
CA GLU A 221 4.58 -2.79 -26.42
C GLU A 221 3.97 -3.05 -27.82
N ASP A 222 2.72 -2.59 -28.08
CA ASP A 222 2.12 -2.69 -29.40
C ASP A 222 2.89 -1.83 -30.42
N GLU A 223 3.42 -2.48 -31.45
CA GLU A 223 4.28 -1.82 -32.47
C GLU A 223 3.56 -0.70 -33.21
N THR A 224 2.25 -0.85 -33.49
CA THR A 224 1.45 0.15 -34.18
C THR A 224 1.25 1.39 -33.29
N ALA A 225 0.88 1.18 -32.03
CA ALA A 225 0.70 2.25 -31.06
C ALA A 225 2.02 3.01 -30.81
N LEU A 226 3.12 2.29 -30.66
CA LEU A 226 4.44 2.88 -30.46
C LEU A 226 4.88 3.68 -31.69
N ALA A 227 4.68 3.15 -32.91
CA ALA A 227 5.02 3.87 -34.15
C ALA A 227 4.22 5.16 -34.28
N ALA A 228 2.91 5.13 -34.03
CA ALA A 228 2.05 6.32 -34.01
C ALA A 228 2.51 7.33 -32.97
N TRP A 229 2.87 6.89 -31.76
CA TRP A 229 3.39 7.72 -30.69
C TRP A 229 4.72 8.41 -31.06
N VAL A 230 5.66 7.67 -31.62
CA VAL A 230 6.98 8.19 -32.01
C VAL A 230 6.85 9.19 -33.17
N ALA A 231 5.87 9.01 -34.05
CA ALA A 231 5.60 9.93 -35.17
C ALA A 231 5.07 11.31 -34.70
N MET A 232 4.46 11.40 -33.51
CA MET A 232 3.99 12.67 -32.96
C MET A 232 5.14 13.58 -32.60
N SER A 233 4.89 14.91 -32.66
CA SER A 233 5.85 15.91 -32.16
C SER A 233 6.04 15.77 -30.63
N GLU A 234 7.20 16.21 -30.11
CA GLU A 234 7.44 16.21 -28.66
C GLU A 234 6.41 17.09 -27.91
N ALA A 235 6.01 18.22 -28.51
CA ALA A 235 5.00 19.10 -27.95
C ALA A 235 3.63 18.42 -27.85
N ASP A 236 3.23 17.66 -28.89
CA ASP A 236 1.96 16.94 -28.91
C ASP A 236 1.96 15.78 -27.91
N ARG A 237 3.05 14.99 -27.85
CA ARG A 237 3.24 13.98 -26.81
C ARG A 237 3.20 14.58 -25.41
N GLY A 238 3.80 15.77 -25.24
CA GLY A 238 3.79 16.51 -23.96
C GLY A 238 2.38 16.94 -23.55
N ALA A 239 1.54 17.38 -24.50
CA ALA A 239 0.15 17.74 -24.24
C ALA A 239 -0.67 16.50 -23.81
N ILE A 240 -0.55 15.39 -24.53
CA ILE A 240 -1.20 14.11 -24.16
C ILE A 240 -0.75 13.64 -22.77
N ASN A 241 0.56 13.60 -22.51
CA ASN A 241 1.07 13.17 -21.23
C ASN A 241 0.57 14.06 -20.07
N ARG A 242 0.39 15.36 -20.29
CA ARG A 242 -0.18 16.26 -19.27
C ARG A 242 -1.62 15.91 -18.96
N VAL A 243 -2.47 15.70 -19.97
CA VAL A 243 -3.86 15.29 -19.76
C VAL A 243 -3.91 13.92 -19.08
N PHE A 244 -3.09 12.99 -19.53
CA PHE A 244 -3.03 11.64 -18.95
C PHE A 244 -2.59 11.67 -17.47
N ALA A 245 -1.55 12.45 -17.12
CA ALA A 245 -1.16 12.66 -15.73
C ALA A 245 -2.30 13.25 -14.88
N ASN A 246 -3.06 14.21 -15.44
CA ASN A 246 -4.20 14.82 -14.76
C ASN A 246 -5.35 13.83 -14.51
N ILE A 247 -5.58 12.87 -15.42
CA ILE A 247 -6.49 11.74 -15.21
C ILE A 247 -6.07 10.95 -13.94
N GLY A 248 -4.80 10.56 -13.87
CA GLY A 248 -4.27 9.86 -12.70
C GLY A 248 -4.38 10.69 -11.42
N LYS A 249 -4.09 12.00 -11.47
CA LYS A 249 -4.20 12.92 -10.34
C LYS A 249 -5.63 13.02 -9.80
N SER A 250 -6.64 13.01 -10.68
CA SER A 250 -8.05 13.00 -10.27
C SER A 250 -8.43 11.66 -9.62
N ILE A 251 -8.06 10.51 -10.22
CA ILE A 251 -8.34 9.19 -9.64
C ILE A 251 -7.64 9.05 -8.27
N ALA A 252 -6.43 9.57 -8.12
CA ALA A 252 -5.74 9.63 -6.84
C ALA A 252 -6.47 10.50 -5.81
N ALA A 253 -6.99 11.67 -6.20
CA ALA A 253 -7.79 12.53 -5.33
C ALA A 253 -9.02 11.82 -4.79
N TYR A 254 -9.71 11.00 -5.59
CA TYR A 254 -10.80 10.15 -5.15
C TYR A 254 -10.30 9.04 -4.21
N SER A 255 -9.35 8.22 -4.63
CA SER A 255 -8.94 7.02 -3.91
C SER A 255 -8.32 7.33 -2.53
N ARG A 256 -7.70 8.51 -2.37
CA ARG A 256 -7.20 8.95 -1.05
C ARG A 256 -8.29 9.30 -0.04
N ARG A 257 -9.57 9.36 -0.44
CA ARG A 257 -10.72 9.54 0.46
C ARG A 257 -11.25 8.24 1.05
N ILE A 258 -10.75 7.10 0.59
CA ILE A 258 -11.18 5.78 1.07
C ILE A 258 -10.27 5.38 2.23
N LEU A 259 -10.70 5.72 3.44
CA LEU A 259 -9.91 5.53 4.65
C LEU A 259 -10.33 4.27 5.41
N PRO A 260 -9.46 3.69 6.24
CA PRO A 260 -9.83 2.56 7.10
C PRO A 260 -10.73 3.05 8.23
N GLY A 261 -11.83 2.32 8.47
CA GLY A 261 -12.74 2.60 9.57
C GLY A 261 -12.24 2.07 10.92
N ARG A 262 -12.93 2.50 11.97
CA ARG A 262 -12.68 2.07 13.35
C ARG A 262 -13.18 0.64 13.55
N SER A 263 -12.30 -0.27 13.93
CA SER A 263 -12.61 -1.67 14.18
C SER A 263 -12.86 -1.97 15.66
N ARG A 264 -13.32 -3.17 15.96
CA ARG A 264 -13.49 -3.67 17.35
C ARG A 264 -12.15 -3.69 18.10
N PHE A 265 -11.04 -3.95 17.40
CA PHE A 265 -9.71 -3.84 17.99
C PHE A 265 -9.41 -2.42 18.48
N ASP A 266 -9.81 -1.38 17.78
CA ASP A 266 -9.52 0.00 18.18
C ASP A 266 -10.26 0.38 19.47
N ASP A 267 -11.48 -0.11 19.65
CA ASP A 267 -12.22 0.05 20.91
C ASP A 267 -11.55 -0.72 22.06
N TYR A 268 -11.05 -1.93 21.78
CA TYR A 268 -10.26 -2.69 22.73
C TYR A 268 -8.96 -1.97 23.12
N ALA A 269 -8.24 -1.41 22.16
CA ALA A 269 -7.02 -0.65 22.40
C ALA A 269 -7.28 0.58 23.29
N ALA A 270 -8.37 1.29 23.08
CA ALA A 270 -8.78 2.41 23.94
C ALA A 270 -9.10 1.94 25.36
N ALA A 271 -9.81 0.82 25.53
CA ALA A 271 -10.09 0.23 26.83
C ALA A 271 -8.81 -0.26 27.53
N ALA A 272 -7.88 -0.85 26.79
CA ALA A 272 -6.58 -1.30 27.31
C ALA A 272 -5.74 -0.12 27.79
N LEU A 273 -5.68 0.98 27.05
CA LEU A 273 -4.99 2.20 27.43
C LEU A 273 -5.58 2.81 28.72
N ALA A 274 -6.91 2.77 28.85
CA ALA A 274 -7.62 3.20 30.06
C ALA A 274 -7.52 2.20 31.21
N ASN A 275 -6.93 1.02 31.02
CA ASN A 275 -6.87 -0.09 31.96
C ASN A 275 -8.28 -0.54 32.44
N ASP A 276 -9.29 -0.45 31.58
CA ASP A 276 -10.67 -0.86 31.84
C ASP A 276 -10.86 -2.35 31.56
N GLY A 277 -10.60 -3.18 32.58
CA GLY A 277 -10.68 -4.64 32.48
C GLY A 277 -12.08 -5.16 32.14
N THR A 278 -13.14 -4.48 32.59
CA THR A 278 -14.51 -4.83 32.28
C THR A 278 -14.78 -4.63 30.78
N ARG A 279 -14.46 -3.44 30.30
CA ARG A 279 -14.67 -3.11 28.87
C ARG A 279 -13.83 -3.98 27.94
N MET A 280 -12.57 -4.27 28.31
CA MET A 280 -11.74 -5.21 27.55
C MET A 280 -12.39 -6.59 27.42
N SER A 281 -12.96 -7.12 28.52
CA SER A 281 -13.60 -8.44 28.53
C SER A 281 -14.92 -8.50 27.73
N GLU A 282 -15.60 -7.35 27.58
CA GLU A 282 -16.78 -7.23 26.72
C GLU A 282 -16.41 -7.21 25.24
N LEU A 283 -15.27 -6.62 24.91
CA LEU A 283 -14.82 -6.39 23.53
C LEU A 283 -14.10 -7.61 22.95
N PHE A 284 -13.25 -8.25 23.73
CA PHE A 284 -12.45 -9.41 23.29
C PHE A 284 -12.71 -10.64 24.14
N SER A 285 -12.79 -11.79 23.50
CA SER A 285 -12.69 -13.09 24.15
C SER A 285 -11.26 -13.31 24.67
N PRO A 286 -11.07 -14.24 25.62
CA PRO A 286 -9.73 -14.64 26.05
C PRO A 286 -8.83 -15.13 24.91
N GLN A 287 -9.41 -15.78 23.88
CA GLN A 287 -8.69 -16.27 22.71
C GLN A 287 -8.18 -15.10 21.84
N GLU A 288 -9.00 -14.09 21.60
CA GLU A 288 -8.60 -12.89 20.83
C GLU A 288 -7.50 -12.08 21.57
N ALA A 289 -7.61 -11.97 22.89
CA ALA A 289 -6.58 -11.31 23.69
C ALA A 289 -5.25 -12.10 23.67
N GLU A 290 -5.31 -13.43 23.64
CA GLU A 290 -4.13 -14.28 23.47
C GLU A 290 -3.53 -14.13 22.08
N GLY A 291 -4.36 -14.08 21.02
CA GLY A 291 -3.93 -13.83 19.66
C GLY A 291 -3.19 -12.50 19.52
N LEU A 292 -3.72 -11.44 20.15
CA LEU A 292 -3.04 -10.13 20.19
C LEU A 292 -1.68 -10.22 20.90
N ARG A 293 -1.58 -11.00 21.99
CA ARG A 293 -0.32 -11.22 22.70
C ARG A 293 0.71 -11.94 21.84
N LEU A 294 0.26 -12.98 21.11
CA LEU A 294 1.11 -13.70 20.17
C LEU A 294 1.57 -12.79 19.03
N PHE A 295 0.73 -11.88 18.56
CA PHE A 295 1.02 -10.99 17.44
C PHE A 295 2.23 -10.07 17.71
N PHE A 296 2.33 -9.48 18.89
CA PHE A 296 3.48 -8.64 19.23
C PHE A 296 4.56 -9.35 20.08
N GLY A 297 4.26 -10.55 20.60
CA GLY A 297 5.20 -11.37 21.37
C GLY A 297 5.91 -12.40 20.52
N ASP A 298 5.65 -13.69 20.77
CA ASP A 298 6.35 -14.82 20.16
C ASP A 298 6.22 -14.86 18.63
N GLY A 299 5.14 -14.29 18.07
CA GLY A 299 4.91 -14.21 16.63
C GLY A 299 5.75 -13.17 15.91
N GLN A 300 6.25 -12.16 16.61
CA GLN A 300 7.06 -11.06 16.05
C GLN A 300 6.41 -10.37 14.83
N CYS A 301 5.08 -10.47 14.69
CA CYS A 301 4.37 -9.92 13.53
C CYS A 301 4.53 -8.40 13.44
N THR A 302 4.69 -7.71 14.59
CA THR A 302 4.92 -6.26 14.65
C THR A 302 6.28 -5.82 14.10
N ASP A 303 7.20 -6.71 13.81
CA ASP A 303 8.46 -6.32 13.14
C ASP A 303 8.18 -5.77 11.72
N CYS A 304 7.16 -6.31 11.06
CA CYS A 304 6.70 -5.88 9.75
C CYS A 304 5.30 -5.21 9.80
N HIS A 305 4.36 -5.76 10.60
CA HIS A 305 2.98 -5.31 10.69
C HIS A 305 2.76 -4.41 11.91
N ASN A 306 3.37 -3.23 11.93
CA ASN A 306 3.29 -2.25 13.02
C ASN A 306 2.49 -1.00 12.64
N GLY A 307 2.32 -0.10 13.63
CA GLY A 307 1.59 1.14 13.44
C GLY A 307 0.09 0.96 13.17
N PRO A 308 -0.65 2.08 13.02
CA PRO A 308 -2.11 2.07 12.95
C PRO A 308 -2.69 1.29 11.77
N LEU A 309 -1.94 1.12 10.70
CA LEU A 309 -2.34 0.36 9.51
C LEU A 309 -1.83 -1.09 9.50
N PHE A 310 -1.09 -1.50 10.54
CA PHE A 310 -0.46 -2.83 10.61
C PHE A 310 0.47 -3.10 9.42
N THR A 311 1.29 -2.12 9.07
CA THR A 311 2.33 -2.24 8.05
C THR A 311 3.43 -1.21 8.31
N ASN A 312 4.66 -1.58 8.00
CA ASN A 312 5.79 -0.65 7.96
C ASN A 312 6.10 -0.16 6.53
N GLY A 313 5.32 -0.60 5.52
CA GLY A 313 5.54 -0.27 4.11
C GLY A 313 6.82 -0.83 3.47
N SER A 314 7.63 -1.58 4.22
CA SER A 314 8.88 -2.19 3.74
C SER A 314 8.62 -3.37 2.81
N PHE A 315 9.69 -3.88 2.19
CA PHE A 315 9.62 -4.99 1.24
C PHE A 315 10.37 -6.20 1.78
N HIS A 316 9.71 -7.36 1.77
CA HIS A 316 10.28 -8.62 2.23
C HIS A 316 9.95 -9.77 1.29
N ASN A 317 10.88 -10.71 1.15
CA ASN A 317 10.64 -11.98 0.51
C ASN A 317 10.27 -13.00 1.59
N VAL A 318 9.03 -13.47 1.56
CA VAL A 318 8.49 -14.41 2.55
C VAL A 318 8.54 -15.87 2.07
N GLY A 319 9.31 -16.17 1.03
CA GLY A 319 9.54 -17.54 0.57
C GLY A 319 8.26 -18.22 0.03
N LEU A 320 7.41 -17.49 -0.70
CA LEU A 320 6.21 -18.11 -1.28
C LEU A 320 6.57 -19.19 -2.30
N PRO A 321 5.79 -20.28 -2.36
CA PRO A 321 5.98 -21.29 -3.38
C PRO A 321 5.72 -20.71 -4.77
N LEU A 322 6.57 -21.03 -5.71
CA LEU A 322 6.37 -20.67 -7.11
C LEU A 322 5.31 -21.63 -7.69
N PRO A 323 4.19 -21.13 -8.22
CA PRO A 323 3.20 -21.96 -8.89
C PRO A 323 3.83 -22.72 -10.06
N GLU A 324 3.41 -23.98 -10.28
CA GLU A 324 3.93 -24.83 -11.35
C GLU A 324 3.78 -24.14 -12.74
N GLY A 325 4.85 -24.11 -13.50
CA GLY A 325 4.88 -23.44 -14.81
C GLY A 325 4.98 -21.93 -14.79
N SER A 326 4.97 -21.30 -13.62
CA SER A 326 5.11 -19.85 -13.49
C SER A 326 6.57 -19.41 -13.58
N LYS A 327 6.78 -18.19 -14.10
CA LYS A 327 8.09 -17.53 -14.03
C LYS A 327 8.29 -16.95 -12.63
N PHE A 328 9.54 -16.89 -12.18
CA PHE A 328 9.88 -16.23 -10.95
C PHE A 328 9.56 -14.73 -11.02
N ASP A 329 8.80 -14.23 -10.03
CA ASP A 329 8.49 -12.82 -9.90
C ASP A 329 9.62 -12.11 -9.13
N GLN A 330 10.31 -11.20 -9.81
CA GLN A 330 11.45 -10.49 -9.26
C GLN A 330 11.07 -9.50 -8.15
N GLY A 331 9.80 -9.14 -8.02
CA GLY A 331 9.32 -8.23 -6.99
C GLY A 331 10.04 -6.88 -7.01
N ARG A 332 10.47 -6.41 -5.84
CA ARG A 332 11.09 -5.09 -5.65
C ARG A 332 12.32 -4.87 -6.54
N SER A 333 13.11 -5.89 -6.84
CA SER A 333 14.32 -5.72 -7.66
C SER A 333 14.00 -5.20 -9.08
N LEU A 334 12.88 -5.63 -9.67
CA LEU A 334 12.41 -5.08 -10.95
C LEU A 334 11.61 -3.78 -10.71
N GLY A 335 10.82 -3.72 -9.64
CA GLY A 335 9.99 -2.56 -9.31
C GLY A 335 10.79 -1.28 -9.13
N THR A 336 12.00 -1.35 -8.54
CA THR A 336 12.86 -0.17 -8.36
C THR A 336 13.36 0.39 -9.69
N LEU A 337 13.71 -0.47 -10.65
CA LEU A 337 14.13 -0.03 -11.98
C LEU A 337 12.97 0.64 -12.73
N GLN A 338 11.77 0.05 -12.64
CA GLN A 338 10.58 0.58 -13.30
C GLN A 338 10.16 1.96 -12.78
N VAL A 339 10.23 2.20 -11.46
CA VAL A 339 9.85 3.50 -10.90
C VAL A 339 10.87 4.59 -11.24
N VAL A 340 12.15 4.27 -11.27
CA VAL A 340 13.20 5.24 -11.63
C VAL A 340 13.08 5.68 -13.10
N GLU A 341 12.70 4.76 -14.00
CA GLU A 341 12.55 5.03 -15.44
C GLU A 341 11.19 5.65 -15.79
N ASP A 342 10.23 5.69 -14.86
CA ASP A 342 8.89 6.17 -15.14
C ASP A 342 8.85 7.70 -15.35
N VAL A 343 8.32 8.13 -16.49
CA VAL A 343 8.14 9.56 -16.80
C VAL A 343 7.11 10.26 -15.90
N PHE A 344 6.30 9.48 -15.17
CA PHE A 344 5.27 9.95 -14.23
C PHE A 344 5.68 9.80 -12.77
N ASN A 345 6.95 9.53 -12.46
CA ASN A 345 7.43 9.51 -11.08
C ASN A 345 7.49 10.91 -10.46
N CYS A 346 7.72 10.97 -9.14
CA CYS A 346 7.77 12.21 -8.37
C CYS A 346 8.78 13.24 -8.92
N LEU A 347 9.93 12.79 -9.46
CA LEU A 347 10.96 13.62 -10.08
C LEU A 347 10.64 14.00 -11.54
N GLY A 348 9.57 13.43 -12.12
CA GLY A 348 9.18 13.65 -13.52
C GLY A 348 8.51 15.00 -13.74
N LYS A 349 8.59 15.52 -14.97
CA LYS A 349 8.04 16.84 -15.35
C LYS A 349 6.52 17.01 -15.21
N TYR A 350 5.78 15.92 -14.90
CA TYR A 350 4.33 15.93 -14.71
C TYR A 350 3.94 15.93 -13.23
N SER A 351 4.91 15.73 -12.34
CA SER A 351 4.77 15.94 -10.90
C SER A 351 4.60 17.42 -10.58
N ASP A 352 3.90 17.73 -9.49
CA ASP A 352 3.78 19.09 -8.94
C ASP A 352 4.79 19.32 -7.79
N ALA A 353 5.54 18.27 -7.40
CA ALA A 353 6.50 18.32 -6.31
C ALA A 353 7.78 19.05 -6.72
N ASP A 354 8.36 19.78 -5.75
CA ASP A 354 9.76 20.13 -5.81
C ASP A 354 10.62 18.88 -5.56
N GLU A 355 11.85 18.85 -6.12
CA GLU A 355 12.75 17.68 -6.02
C GLU A 355 13.00 17.26 -4.58
N GLU A 356 13.08 18.20 -3.64
CA GLU A 356 13.29 17.99 -2.23
C GLU A 356 12.16 17.18 -1.56
N ALA A 357 10.95 17.23 -2.10
CA ALA A 357 9.80 16.49 -1.59
C ALA A 357 9.78 15.02 -2.04
N CYS A 358 10.58 14.65 -3.05
CA CYS A 358 10.66 13.29 -3.59
C CYS A 358 11.68 12.41 -2.83
N VAL A 359 11.66 12.42 -1.49
CA VAL A 359 12.66 11.81 -0.62
C VAL A 359 12.82 10.31 -0.90
N GLU A 360 11.70 9.59 -0.98
CA GLU A 360 11.70 8.13 -1.17
C GLU A 360 12.37 7.72 -2.49
N LEU A 361 12.08 8.44 -3.57
CA LEU A 361 12.66 8.14 -4.87
C LEU A 361 14.14 8.57 -4.98
N ARG A 362 14.52 9.68 -4.36
CA ARG A 362 15.92 10.17 -4.36
C ARG A 362 16.89 9.24 -3.64
N PHE A 363 16.41 8.50 -2.64
CA PHE A 363 17.23 7.59 -1.83
C PHE A 363 16.88 6.12 -2.06
N ILE A 364 16.16 5.82 -3.14
CA ILE A 364 15.78 4.46 -3.47
C ILE A 364 17.00 3.56 -3.66
N LYS A 365 16.97 2.39 -3.01
CA LYS A 365 17.95 1.34 -3.25
C LYS A 365 17.53 0.50 -4.46
N ILE A 366 18.38 0.42 -5.48
CA ILE A 366 18.08 -0.27 -6.74
C ILE A 366 18.82 -1.61 -6.90
N GLU A 367 19.75 -1.94 -6.00
CA GLU A 367 20.53 -3.18 -6.01
C GLU A 367 20.60 -3.82 -4.63
N GLY A 368 20.56 -5.14 -4.56
CA GLY A 368 20.68 -5.91 -3.33
C GLY A 368 19.90 -7.22 -3.39
N GLU A 369 20.42 -8.26 -2.73
CA GLU A 369 19.77 -9.58 -2.66
C GLU A 369 18.41 -9.51 -1.93
N GLU A 370 18.28 -8.61 -0.98
CA GLU A 370 17.03 -8.37 -0.22
C GLU A 370 15.89 -7.83 -1.07
N LEU A 371 16.17 -7.29 -2.27
CA LEU A 371 15.14 -6.81 -3.20
C LEU A 371 14.56 -7.95 -4.06
N ILE A 372 15.28 -9.06 -4.19
CA ILE A 372 14.93 -10.16 -5.10
C ILE A 372 13.71 -10.92 -4.54
N GLY A 373 12.61 -10.90 -5.29
CA GLY A 373 11.37 -11.55 -4.88
C GLY A 373 10.73 -10.94 -3.62
N ALA A 374 11.14 -9.71 -3.25
CA ALA A 374 10.55 -8.99 -2.13
C ALA A 374 9.30 -8.22 -2.56
N PHE A 375 8.28 -8.22 -1.70
CA PHE A 375 7.02 -7.54 -1.90
C PHE A 375 6.68 -6.68 -0.70
N LYS A 376 5.91 -5.61 -0.95
CA LYS A 376 5.49 -4.67 0.07
C LYS A 376 4.65 -5.37 1.14
N VAL A 377 4.96 -5.10 2.41
CA VAL A 377 4.15 -5.54 3.55
C VAL A 377 2.77 -4.88 3.45
N PRO A 378 1.69 -5.66 3.26
CA PRO A 378 0.35 -5.09 3.22
C PRO A 378 -0.12 -4.68 4.62
N GLY A 379 -1.04 -3.72 4.69
CA GLY A 379 -1.81 -3.47 5.91
C GLY A 379 -2.68 -4.66 6.25
N LEU A 380 -2.96 -4.87 7.56
CA LEU A 380 -3.83 -5.95 8.00
C LEU A 380 -5.24 -5.47 8.39
N ARG A 381 -5.55 -4.18 8.28
CA ARG A 381 -6.95 -3.76 8.46
C ARG A 381 -7.81 -4.39 7.38
N ASN A 382 -8.95 -4.93 7.80
CA ASN A 382 -9.87 -5.68 6.95
C ASN A 382 -9.27 -6.96 6.34
N VAL A 383 -8.20 -7.52 6.93
CA VAL A 383 -7.53 -8.70 6.38
C VAL A 383 -8.47 -9.91 6.27
N ALA A 384 -9.47 -10.02 7.15
CA ALA A 384 -10.47 -11.10 7.10
C ALA A 384 -11.37 -11.03 5.84
N GLU A 385 -11.48 -9.86 5.22
CA GLU A 385 -12.41 -9.57 4.12
C GLU A 385 -11.72 -9.59 2.74
N THR A 386 -10.40 -9.66 2.71
CA THR A 386 -9.60 -9.47 1.49
C THR A 386 -8.89 -10.73 1.01
N ALA A 387 -9.45 -11.90 1.34
CA ALA A 387 -8.99 -13.17 0.77
C ALA A 387 -9.20 -13.21 -0.77
N PRO A 388 -8.36 -13.96 -1.51
CA PRO A 388 -7.19 -14.75 -1.06
C PRO A 388 -5.95 -13.89 -0.78
N TYR A 389 -4.93 -14.52 -0.19
CA TYR A 389 -3.79 -13.81 0.41
C TYR A 389 -2.50 -13.94 -0.40
N MET A 390 -1.55 -13.05 -0.08
CA MET A 390 -0.26 -12.83 -0.72
C MET A 390 -0.38 -12.11 -2.07
N HIS A 391 0.77 -11.65 -2.59
CA HIS A 391 0.80 -10.91 -3.85
C HIS A 391 0.28 -11.69 -5.06
N ASN A 392 0.29 -13.01 -4.98
CA ASN A 392 -0.16 -13.92 -6.05
C ASN A 392 -1.43 -14.71 -5.68
N GLY A 393 -2.11 -14.36 -4.58
CA GLY A 393 -3.33 -15.03 -4.15
C GLY A 393 -3.17 -16.51 -3.76
N THR A 394 -1.95 -16.96 -3.42
CA THR A 394 -1.64 -18.39 -3.20
C THR A 394 -2.45 -19.02 -2.07
N PHE A 395 -2.77 -18.27 -1.02
CA PHE A 395 -3.45 -18.83 0.17
C PHE A 395 -4.91 -18.38 0.23
N ALA A 396 -5.80 -19.36 0.28
CA ALA A 396 -7.24 -19.12 0.26
C ALA A 396 -7.78 -18.56 1.61
N ASP A 397 -7.09 -18.82 2.72
CA ASP A 397 -7.53 -18.46 4.06
C ASP A 397 -6.35 -18.09 4.98
N LEU A 398 -6.66 -17.46 6.13
CA LEU A 398 -5.67 -17.06 7.12
C LEU A 398 -4.97 -18.26 7.77
N ASP A 399 -5.61 -19.40 7.83
CA ASP A 399 -5.00 -20.61 8.38
C ASP A 399 -3.83 -21.10 7.49
N ALA A 400 -4.00 -21.04 6.17
CA ALA A 400 -2.92 -21.34 5.22
C ALA A 400 -1.77 -20.32 5.34
N VAL A 401 -2.08 -19.03 5.58
CA VAL A 401 -1.09 -17.99 5.84
C VAL A 401 -0.27 -18.30 7.10
N ILE A 402 -0.94 -18.59 8.23
CA ILE A 402 -0.24 -18.86 9.48
C ILE A 402 0.56 -20.17 9.41
N ARG A 403 0.06 -21.21 8.73
CA ARG A 403 0.86 -22.42 8.45
C ARG A 403 2.13 -22.10 7.65
N HIS A 404 2.07 -21.19 6.69
CA HIS A 404 3.24 -20.77 5.94
C HIS A 404 4.28 -20.11 6.85
N TYR A 405 3.87 -19.17 7.72
CA TYR A 405 4.76 -18.54 8.70
C TYR A 405 5.28 -19.52 9.75
N ASN A 406 4.47 -20.51 10.16
CA ASN A 406 4.94 -21.60 11.03
C ASN A 406 6.06 -22.41 10.39
N HIS A 407 6.05 -22.55 9.07
CA HIS A 407 7.04 -23.32 8.30
C HIS A 407 8.26 -22.48 7.92
N ALA A 408 8.03 -21.18 7.65
CA ALA A 408 9.02 -20.21 7.22
C ALA A 408 10.00 -20.79 6.16
N PRO A 409 9.51 -21.17 4.97
CA PRO A 409 10.37 -21.76 3.96
C PRO A 409 11.43 -20.76 3.51
N PRO A 410 12.63 -21.25 3.09
CA PRO A 410 13.65 -20.38 2.57
C PRO A 410 13.17 -19.72 1.26
N ALA A 411 13.54 -18.47 1.07
CA ALA A 411 13.34 -17.77 -0.20
C ALA A 411 14.44 -18.19 -1.20
N PHE A 412 14.05 -18.60 -2.40
CA PHE A 412 14.98 -18.89 -3.47
C PHE A 412 14.34 -18.58 -4.85
N PRO A 413 14.97 -17.68 -5.64
CA PRO A 413 16.12 -16.82 -5.29
C PRO A 413 15.75 -15.73 -4.28
N GLY A 414 16.77 -15.11 -3.68
CA GLY A 414 16.63 -14.04 -2.71
C GLY A 414 16.86 -14.50 -1.27
N HIS A 415 16.49 -13.65 -0.31
CA HIS A 415 16.66 -13.89 1.13
C HIS A 415 15.32 -13.74 1.84
N SER A 416 15.05 -14.60 2.82
CA SER A 416 13.89 -14.46 3.71
C SER A 416 14.34 -14.21 5.14
N ASP A 417 13.74 -13.21 5.77
CA ASP A 417 13.94 -12.89 7.19
C ASP A 417 13.04 -13.73 8.12
N LEU A 418 12.16 -14.57 7.55
CA LEU A 418 11.23 -15.37 8.32
C LEU A 418 11.95 -16.43 9.14
N VAL A 419 11.47 -16.61 10.38
CA VAL A 419 11.86 -17.70 11.29
C VAL A 419 10.60 -18.51 11.61
N PRO A 420 10.67 -19.85 11.65
CA PRO A 420 9.51 -20.67 12.00
C PRO A 420 8.93 -20.27 13.36
N LEU A 421 7.62 -19.99 13.39
CA LEU A 421 6.93 -19.58 14.62
C LEU A 421 6.77 -20.73 15.62
N ALA A 422 6.65 -21.95 15.12
CA ALA A 422 6.40 -23.16 15.92
C ALA A 422 5.14 -23.08 16.80
N PHE A 423 4.12 -22.35 16.35
CA PHE A 423 2.82 -22.24 17.04
C PHE A 423 2.06 -23.56 17.01
N THR A 424 1.37 -23.87 18.11
CA THR A 424 0.37 -24.93 18.16
C THR A 424 -0.88 -24.54 17.34
N GLU A 425 -1.78 -25.52 17.13
CA GLU A 425 -3.07 -25.24 16.47
C GLU A 425 -3.90 -24.21 17.27
N GLU A 426 -3.90 -24.29 18.61
CA GLU A 426 -4.61 -23.36 19.47
C GLU A 426 -4.02 -21.94 19.40
N GLN A 427 -2.68 -21.81 19.34
CA GLN A 427 -2.01 -20.52 19.18
C GLN A 427 -2.29 -19.92 17.80
N SER A 428 -2.25 -20.73 16.76
CA SER A 428 -2.61 -20.31 15.39
C SER A 428 -4.06 -19.83 15.33
N ALA A 429 -4.99 -20.58 15.93
CA ALA A 429 -6.40 -20.19 16.01
C ALA A 429 -6.61 -18.89 16.83
N ALA A 430 -5.83 -18.69 17.89
CA ALA A 430 -5.90 -17.47 18.67
C ALA A 430 -5.39 -16.24 17.86
N LEU A 431 -4.30 -16.40 17.13
CA LEU A 431 -3.78 -15.34 16.25
C LEU A 431 -4.81 -14.98 15.16
N ILE A 432 -5.44 -15.98 14.53
CA ILE A 432 -6.50 -15.76 13.55
C ILE A 432 -7.68 -15.03 14.21
N ALA A 433 -8.13 -15.46 15.40
CA ALA A 433 -9.21 -14.80 16.12
C ALA A 433 -8.93 -13.31 16.36
N PHE A 434 -7.69 -12.95 16.69
CA PHE A 434 -7.28 -11.55 16.78
C PHE A 434 -7.38 -10.83 15.42
N LEU A 435 -6.85 -11.41 14.33
CA LEU A 435 -6.88 -10.79 13.01
C LEU A 435 -8.31 -10.49 12.53
N LEU A 436 -9.29 -11.33 12.88
CA LEU A 436 -10.70 -11.09 12.58
C LEU A 436 -11.28 -9.86 13.28
N THR A 437 -10.63 -9.35 14.34
CA THR A 437 -11.07 -8.13 15.05
C THR A 437 -10.70 -6.84 14.33
N LEU A 438 -9.89 -6.92 13.28
CA LEU A 438 -9.38 -5.77 12.52
C LEU A 438 -10.31 -5.27 11.41
N SER A 439 -11.47 -5.94 11.22
CA SER A 439 -12.45 -5.58 10.20
C SER A 439 -13.34 -4.44 10.64
N ALA A 440 -13.54 -3.48 9.74
CA ALA A 440 -14.49 -2.38 9.85
C ALA A 440 -14.87 -1.89 8.45
N PRO A 441 -16.09 -1.35 8.24
CA PRO A 441 -16.40 -0.64 7.00
C PRO A 441 -15.39 0.46 6.70
N ALA A 442 -15.15 0.75 5.42
CA ALA A 442 -14.33 1.89 5.04
C ALA A 442 -14.95 3.19 5.58
N ASP A 443 -14.09 4.09 6.09
CA ASP A 443 -14.45 5.44 6.49
C ASP A 443 -14.37 6.35 5.26
N ALA A 444 -15.48 6.47 4.55
CA ALA A 444 -15.62 7.31 3.38
C ALA A 444 -17.10 7.79 3.28
N PRO A 445 -17.35 8.96 2.67
CA PRO A 445 -18.70 9.39 2.33
C PRO A 445 -19.44 8.29 1.53
N PRO A 446 -20.68 7.91 1.90
CA PRO A 446 -21.39 6.81 1.24
C PRO A 446 -21.53 6.98 -0.28
N GLU A 447 -21.66 8.22 -0.75
CA GLU A 447 -21.72 8.55 -2.17
C GLU A 447 -20.44 8.19 -2.95
N LEU A 448 -19.27 8.17 -2.29
CA LEU A 448 -18.00 7.77 -2.90
C LEU A 448 -17.85 6.25 -2.99
N LEU A 449 -18.69 5.47 -2.32
CA LEU A 449 -18.68 4.01 -2.35
C LEU A 449 -19.62 3.43 -3.42
N LEU A 450 -20.34 4.27 -4.14
CA LEU A 450 -21.29 3.90 -5.18
C LEU A 450 -20.88 4.54 -6.50
N PRO A 451 -21.28 3.97 -7.66
CA PRO A 451 -21.13 4.66 -8.93
C PRO A 451 -21.82 6.02 -8.90
N PRO A 452 -21.27 7.06 -9.53
CA PRO A 452 -21.93 8.36 -9.63
C PRO A 452 -23.30 8.27 -10.29
N GLU A 453 -24.25 9.12 -9.88
CA GLU A 453 -25.57 9.19 -10.51
C GLU A 453 -25.44 9.46 -12.02
N GLY A 454 -26.08 8.64 -12.85
CA GLY A 454 -26.05 8.77 -14.32
C GLY A 454 -24.82 8.21 -15.01
N SER A 455 -24.05 7.34 -14.35
CA SER A 455 -22.89 6.65 -14.92
C SER A 455 -23.23 5.34 -15.69
N GLU A 456 -24.52 5.08 -15.99
CA GLU A 456 -24.98 3.97 -16.83
C GLU A 456 -24.77 4.24 -18.33
#